data_bf2f53ca87350ad2fb49ec81e75ddf62
#
_entry.id   bf2f53ca87350ad2fb49ec81e75ddf62
#
_cell.length_a   1.000
_cell.length_b   1.000
_cell.length_c   1.000
_cell.angle_alpha   90.00
_cell.angle_beta   90.00
_cell.angle_gamma   90.00
#
_symmetry.space_group_name_H-M   'P 1'
#
loop_
_entity.id
_entity.type
_entity.pdbx_description
1 polymer ?
#
loop_
_entity_poly.entity_id
_entity_poly.type
_entity_poly.pdbx_seq_one_letter_code
_entity_poly.pdbx_strand_id
1 'polypeptide(L)'
;MNSNKAMMARRSDAVPRGVGQIHPIFAERAENCRVWDVEGREYLDFAGGIAVLNTGHLHPQVVAAVEDQLKKLSHTCFQVLAYEPYLALCEKMNQKVPGD
;
A
#
# COMPACT_ATOMS: atom_id res chain seq x y z
N MET A 1 -9.48 4.67 -23.80
CA MET A 1 -8.18 4.88 -23.16
C MET A 1 -8.40 5.58 -21.82
N ASN A 2 -7.85 5.06 -20.75
CA ASN A 2 -7.90 5.74 -19.45
C ASN A 2 -6.95 6.94 -19.49
N SER A 3 -7.46 8.14 -19.24
CA SER A 3 -6.64 9.34 -19.02
C SER A 3 -6.91 9.89 -17.62
N ASN A 4 -5.96 10.65 -17.07
CA ASN A 4 -6.16 11.31 -15.78
C ASN A 4 -7.44 12.17 -15.78
N LYS A 5 -7.73 12.85 -16.88
CA LYS A 5 -8.96 13.64 -17.05
C LYS A 5 -10.23 12.77 -17.01
N ALA A 6 -10.24 11.64 -17.71
CA ALA A 6 -11.39 10.71 -17.68
C ALA A 6 -11.59 10.08 -16.29
N MET A 7 -10.51 9.73 -15.63
CA MET A 7 -10.54 9.20 -14.27
C MET A 7 -11.05 10.25 -13.25
N MET A 8 -10.67 11.53 -13.42
CA MET A 8 -11.19 12.62 -12.58
C MET A 8 -12.71 12.81 -12.74
N ALA A 9 -13.23 12.72 -13.97
CA ALA A 9 -14.68 12.77 -14.19
C ALA A 9 -15.40 11.64 -13.44
N ARG A 10 -14.95 10.40 -13.60
CA ARG A 10 -15.49 9.23 -12.87
C ARG A 10 -15.41 9.42 -11.36
N ARG A 11 -14.28 9.95 -10.87
CA ARG A 11 -14.10 10.22 -9.44
C ARG A 11 -15.12 11.23 -8.93
N SER A 12 -15.36 12.31 -9.68
CA SER A 12 -16.32 13.35 -9.29
C SER A 12 -17.74 12.81 -9.13
N ASP A 13 -18.10 11.82 -9.92
CA ASP A 13 -19.43 11.20 -9.88
C ASP A 13 -19.55 10.14 -8.76
N ALA A 14 -18.46 9.40 -8.48
CA ALA A 14 -18.51 8.20 -7.66
C ALA A 14 -17.97 8.39 -6.24
N VAL A 15 -17.04 9.33 -6.01
CA VAL A 15 -16.35 9.47 -4.71
C VAL A 15 -16.96 10.62 -3.91
N PRO A 16 -17.31 10.41 -2.62
CA PRO A 16 -17.83 11.47 -1.75
C PRO A 16 -16.90 12.67 -1.68
N ARG A 17 -17.48 13.87 -1.60
CA ARG A 17 -16.73 15.15 -1.57
C ARG A 17 -15.74 15.28 -0.40
N GLY A 18 -16.01 14.61 0.73
CA GLY A 18 -15.14 14.58 1.89
C GLY A 18 -13.81 13.84 1.67
N VAL A 19 -13.70 13.03 0.62
CA VAL A 19 -12.45 12.33 0.27
C VAL A 19 -11.62 13.23 -0.63
N GLY A 20 -10.59 13.86 -0.05
CA GLY A 20 -9.68 14.74 -0.79
C GLY A 20 -8.79 14.00 -1.79
N GLN A 21 -8.24 14.75 -2.73
CA GLN A 21 -7.19 14.32 -3.64
C GLN A 21 -6.29 15.52 -3.94
N ILE A 22 -5.01 15.42 -3.63
CA ILE A 22 -4.05 16.53 -3.77
C ILE A 22 -3.69 16.75 -5.24
N HIS A 23 -3.38 15.68 -5.96
CA HIS A 23 -2.96 15.74 -7.36
C HIS A 23 -3.97 15.04 -8.26
N PRO A 24 -4.33 15.64 -9.43
CA PRO A 24 -5.25 15.02 -10.38
C PRO A 24 -4.57 13.93 -11.23
N ILE A 25 -3.87 13.04 -10.55
CA ILE A 25 -3.07 11.95 -11.12
C ILE A 25 -3.61 10.63 -10.58
N PHE A 26 -3.76 9.63 -11.44
CA PHE A 26 -4.17 8.29 -11.07
C PHE A 26 -3.03 7.32 -11.33
N ALA A 27 -2.48 6.77 -10.26
CA ALA A 27 -1.41 5.79 -10.34
C ALA A 27 -1.93 4.49 -10.94
N GLU A 28 -1.16 3.90 -11.85
CA GLU A 28 -1.43 2.59 -12.45
C GLU A 28 -0.47 1.53 -11.93
N ARG A 29 0.81 1.88 -11.79
CA ARG A 29 1.83 0.97 -11.26
C ARG A 29 2.90 1.74 -10.51
N ALA A 30 3.64 1.03 -9.67
CA ALA A 30 4.77 1.59 -8.93
C ALA A 30 5.86 0.53 -8.73
N GLU A 31 7.10 0.97 -8.58
CA GLU A 31 8.25 0.13 -8.29
C GLU A 31 9.32 0.96 -7.58
N ASN A 32 9.81 0.47 -6.45
CA ASN A 32 10.79 1.17 -5.62
C ASN A 32 10.36 2.63 -5.32
N CYS A 33 11.07 3.62 -5.80
CA CYS A 33 10.77 5.05 -5.61
C CYS A 33 9.99 5.68 -6.77
N ARG A 34 9.49 4.91 -7.70
CA ARG A 34 8.85 5.38 -8.92
C ARG A 34 7.39 5.00 -8.98
N VAL A 35 6.58 5.91 -9.50
CA VAL A 35 5.16 5.70 -9.79
C VAL A 35 4.88 6.11 -11.22
N TRP A 36 4.05 5.35 -11.92
CA TRP A 36 3.57 5.69 -13.26
C TRP A 36 2.06 5.89 -13.21
N ASP A 37 1.60 6.94 -13.85
CA ASP A 37 0.18 7.19 -13.99
C ASP A 37 -0.46 6.40 -15.15
N VAL A 38 -1.79 6.51 -15.25
CA VAL A 38 -2.58 5.85 -16.31
C VAL A 38 -2.26 6.33 -17.72
N GLU A 39 -1.49 7.41 -17.87
CA GLU A 39 -0.99 7.93 -19.16
C GLU A 39 0.47 7.54 -19.40
N GLY A 40 1.08 6.75 -18.49
CA GLY A 40 2.44 6.26 -18.59
C GLY A 40 3.52 7.27 -18.19
N ARG A 41 3.16 8.40 -17.58
CA ARG A 41 4.15 9.36 -17.07
C ARG A 41 4.75 8.84 -15.79
N GLU A 42 6.07 8.98 -15.69
CA GLU A 42 6.84 8.59 -14.51
C GLU A 42 6.98 9.75 -13.53
N TYR A 43 6.88 9.43 -12.24
CA TYR A 43 7.08 10.35 -11.12
C TYR A 43 8.02 9.72 -10.09
N LEU A 44 8.84 10.54 -9.45
CA LEU A 44 9.55 10.14 -8.24
C LEU A 44 8.62 10.32 -7.04
N ASP A 45 8.40 9.24 -6.30
CA ASP A 45 7.49 9.23 -5.15
C ASP A 45 8.21 9.62 -3.86
N PHE A 46 8.23 10.91 -3.57
CA PHE A 46 8.73 11.42 -2.29
C PHE A 46 7.68 11.35 -1.15
N ALA A 47 6.42 11.08 -1.46
CA ALA A 47 5.38 10.94 -0.46
C ALA A 47 5.37 9.56 0.18
N GLY A 48 5.69 8.50 -0.59
CA GLY A 48 5.78 7.13 -0.11
C GLY A 48 4.51 6.65 0.61
N GLY A 49 3.32 7.06 0.13
CA GLY A 49 2.06 6.76 0.82
C GLY A 49 1.92 7.47 2.17
N ILE A 50 2.46 8.69 2.30
CA ILE A 50 2.59 9.46 3.54
C ILE A 50 3.49 8.71 4.54
N ALA A 51 4.74 8.51 4.14
CA ALA A 51 5.81 7.88 4.91
C ALA A 51 5.52 6.42 5.33
N VAL A 52 4.80 5.67 4.51
CA VAL A 52 4.47 4.25 4.76
C VAL A 52 5.50 3.31 4.13
N LEU A 53 6.00 3.63 2.94
CA LEU A 53 6.80 2.73 2.12
C LEU A 53 8.31 2.87 2.43
N ASN A 54 8.75 2.40 3.58
CA ASN A 54 10.16 2.47 4.01
C ASN A 54 11.11 1.66 3.12
N THR A 55 10.62 0.62 2.44
CA THR A 55 11.40 -0.24 1.55
C THR A 55 11.12 0.02 0.07
N GLY A 56 10.36 1.06 -0.24
CA GLY A 56 9.87 1.35 -1.58
C GLY A 56 8.66 0.49 -1.98
N HIS A 57 8.11 0.80 -3.15
CA HIS A 57 7.00 0.05 -3.72
C HIS A 57 7.44 -1.36 -4.15
N LEU A 58 6.64 -2.34 -3.84
CA LEU A 58 6.77 -3.74 -4.28
C LEU A 58 8.18 -4.33 -4.01
N HIS A 59 8.71 -4.12 -2.81
CA HIS A 59 9.95 -4.78 -2.41
C HIS A 59 9.81 -6.30 -2.59
N PRO A 60 10.72 -6.98 -3.32
CA PRO A 60 10.53 -8.39 -3.71
C PRO A 60 10.29 -9.34 -2.54
N GLN A 61 10.99 -9.16 -1.43
CA GLN A 61 10.79 -9.99 -0.23
C GLN A 61 9.42 -9.75 0.43
N VAL A 62 8.92 -8.51 0.40
CA VAL A 62 7.59 -8.18 0.95
C VAL A 62 6.51 -8.80 0.06
N VAL A 63 6.61 -8.65 -1.26
CA VAL A 63 5.68 -9.26 -2.23
C VAL A 63 5.62 -10.77 -2.04
N ALA A 64 6.77 -11.45 -2.01
CA ALA A 64 6.82 -12.90 -1.82
C ALA A 64 6.17 -13.34 -0.50
N ALA A 65 6.43 -12.63 0.60
CA ALA A 65 5.81 -12.94 1.89
C ALA A 65 4.30 -12.76 1.88
N VAL A 66 3.79 -11.71 1.22
CA VAL A 66 2.35 -11.47 1.06
C VAL A 66 1.70 -12.55 0.21
N GLU A 67 2.30 -12.91 -0.93
CA GLU A 67 1.80 -13.98 -1.80
C GLU A 67 1.73 -15.33 -1.07
N ASP A 68 2.75 -15.66 -0.30
CA ASP A 68 2.77 -16.91 0.48
C ASP A 68 1.74 -16.91 1.61
N GLN A 69 1.51 -15.78 2.25
CA GLN A 69 0.48 -15.65 3.29
C GLN A 69 -0.94 -15.74 2.69
N LEU A 70 -1.19 -15.15 1.52
CA LEU A 70 -2.49 -15.20 0.84
C LEU A 70 -2.90 -16.62 0.46
N LYS A 71 -1.95 -17.52 0.21
CA LYS A 71 -2.23 -18.97 -0.02
C LYS A 71 -2.75 -19.70 1.21
N LYS A 72 -2.57 -19.12 2.41
CA LYS A 72 -2.97 -19.70 3.70
C LYS A 72 -4.25 -19.06 4.21
N LEU A 73 -4.21 -17.77 4.51
CA LEU A 73 -5.35 -16.97 4.97
C LEU A 73 -5.08 -15.48 4.80
N SER A 74 -6.13 -14.70 4.62
CA SER A 74 -6.05 -13.24 4.54
C SER A 74 -6.46 -12.55 5.85
N HIS A 75 -7.48 -13.07 6.54
CA HIS A 75 -8.00 -12.46 7.75
C HIS A 75 -8.83 -13.45 8.58
N THR A 76 -8.62 -13.45 9.89
CA THR A 76 -9.43 -14.23 10.84
C THR A 76 -9.91 -13.42 12.03
N CYS A 77 -9.61 -12.13 12.11
CA CYS A 77 -9.68 -11.33 13.33
C CYS A 77 -8.87 -11.99 14.46
N PHE A 78 -7.67 -11.51 14.74
CA PHE A 78 -6.71 -12.12 15.69
C PHE A 78 -7.32 -12.47 17.04
N GLN A 79 -8.27 -11.66 17.51
CA GLN A 79 -8.98 -11.89 18.77
C GLN A 79 -9.86 -13.16 18.75
N VAL A 80 -10.35 -13.55 17.56
CA VAL A 80 -11.19 -14.75 17.38
C VAL A 80 -10.32 -15.98 17.14
N LEU A 81 -9.43 -15.91 16.16
CA LEU A 81 -8.46 -16.94 15.82
C LEU A 81 -7.10 -16.30 15.57
N ALA A 82 -6.18 -16.52 16.49
CA ALA A 82 -4.81 -16.01 16.38
C ALA A 82 -4.03 -16.67 15.22
N TYR A 83 -3.01 -15.99 14.74
CA TYR A 83 -2.14 -16.48 13.67
C TYR A 83 -0.68 -16.08 13.90
N GLU A 84 0.21 -16.94 13.46
CA GLU A 84 1.63 -16.90 13.73
C GLU A 84 2.33 -15.61 13.31
N PRO A 85 2.11 -15.03 12.10
CA PRO A 85 2.81 -13.80 11.68
C PRO A 85 2.62 -12.62 12.64
N TYR A 86 1.49 -12.52 13.30
CA TYR A 86 1.26 -11.48 14.31
C TYR A 86 2.11 -11.71 15.56
N LEU A 87 2.21 -12.97 16.05
CA LEU A 87 3.04 -13.31 17.19
C LEU A 87 4.51 -13.02 16.90
N ALA A 88 5.01 -13.48 15.73
CA ALA A 88 6.39 -13.24 15.31
C ALA A 88 6.72 -11.74 15.22
N LEU A 89 5.77 -10.91 14.75
CA LEU A 89 5.94 -9.46 14.75
C LEU A 89 6.05 -8.90 16.17
N CYS A 90 5.17 -9.31 17.09
CA CYS A 90 5.20 -8.87 18.49
C CYS A 90 6.51 -9.25 19.18
N GLU A 91 6.95 -10.49 19.03
CA GLU A 91 8.23 -10.97 19.57
C GLU A 91 9.41 -10.13 19.05
N LYS A 92 9.43 -9.85 17.76
CA LYS A 92 10.48 -9.03 17.13
C LYS A 92 10.46 -7.58 17.60
N MET A 93 9.28 -7.02 17.79
CA MET A 93 9.12 -5.66 18.33
C MET A 93 9.60 -5.58 19.78
N ASN A 94 9.23 -6.55 20.63
CA ASN A 94 9.68 -6.62 22.03
C ASN A 94 11.21 -6.69 22.17
N GLN A 95 11.91 -7.30 21.21
CA GLN A 95 13.37 -7.33 21.18
C GLN A 95 14.02 -6.01 20.77
N LYS A 96 13.30 -5.13 20.08
CA LYS A 96 13.87 -3.93 19.45
C LYS A 96 13.45 -2.62 20.12
N VAL A 97 12.27 -2.59 20.68
CA VAL A 97 11.72 -1.39 21.32
C VAL A 97 12.19 -1.36 22.78
N PRO A 98 12.77 -0.26 23.29
CA PRO A 98 13.15 -0.16 24.69
C PRO A 98 11.90 -0.09 25.58
N GLY A 99 11.97 -0.72 26.74
CA GLY A 99 10.90 -0.82 27.74
C GLY A 99 10.58 -2.27 28.08
N ASP A 100 9.83 -2.48 29.17
CA ASP A 100 9.35 -3.78 29.63
C ASP A 100 7.93 -4.07 29.10
#